data_2ae5251d726bcda32e9d20458637e1cd
#
_entry.id   2ae5251d726bcda32e9d20458637e1cd
#
_cell.length_a   1.000
_cell.length_b   1.000
_cell.length_c   1.000
_cell.angle_alpha   90.00
_cell.angle_beta   90.00
_cell.angle_gamma   90.00
#
_symmetry.space_group_name_H-M   'P 1'
#
loop_
_entity.id
_entity.type
_entity.pdbx_description
1 polymer ?
#
loop_
_entity_poly.entity_id
_entity_poly.type
_entity_poly.pdbx_seq_one_letter_code
_entity_poly.pdbx_strand_id
1 'polypeptide(L)'
;MRIFVKRENWEDGIWMRLPATKEEAEQVRRSLEEQHPSVMLPFIGAVDSNFPELENRLVGEIVFPAKNLGRLNQMAERLRSLNGEEEMLFQAAFRLEAPYTAEQILETLGHLDRYRLHPEIGSLEELGRYLSQEETSQLPEGLEVYVDYTGIGRLQQEDRGYLTEGGYVEKRKDLVEHTDAGEGQNREKKSETEKRQETEKTAGRNHGRDPGKSGDLHIH
;
A
#
# COMPACT_ATOMS: atom_id res chain seq x y z
N MET A 1 -20.30 2.25 -5.98
CA MET A 1 -19.87 1.61 -4.72
C MET A 1 -20.79 2.01 -3.59
N ARG A 2 -21.12 1.08 -2.67
CA ARG A 2 -21.84 1.37 -1.43
C ARG A 2 -21.06 0.79 -0.26
N ILE A 3 -21.13 1.43 0.90
CA ILE A 3 -20.55 0.94 2.15
C ILE A 3 -21.65 0.78 3.19
N PHE A 4 -21.57 -0.27 3.98
CA PHE A 4 -22.43 -0.47 5.14
C PHE A 4 -21.74 0.14 6.35
N VAL A 5 -22.32 1.20 6.89
CA VAL A 5 -21.76 1.93 8.03
C VAL A 5 -22.48 1.48 9.30
N LYS A 6 -21.71 1.03 10.28
CA LYS A 6 -22.26 0.56 11.57
C LYS A 6 -21.42 1.01 12.76
N ARG A 7 -21.90 0.76 13.95
CA ARG A 7 -21.17 0.95 15.22
C ARG A 7 -20.78 -0.38 15.83
N GLU A 8 -19.78 -0.37 16.68
CA GLU A 8 -19.31 -1.56 17.39
C GLU A 8 -20.42 -2.18 18.27
N ASN A 9 -20.43 -3.51 18.33
CA ASN A 9 -21.43 -4.33 19.06
C ASN A 9 -22.88 -4.26 18.53
N TRP A 10 -23.08 -3.68 17.32
CA TRP A 10 -24.39 -3.66 16.67
C TRP A 10 -24.29 -4.34 15.30
N GLU A 11 -25.27 -5.21 15.00
CA GLU A 11 -25.37 -5.82 13.68
C GLU A 11 -26.05 -4.89 12.68
N ASP A 12 -26.92 -4.01 13.19
CA ASP A 12 -27.63 -3.02 12.40
C ASP A 12 -26.72 -1.86 11.96
N GLY A 13 -27.00 -1.32 10.80
CA GLY A 13 -26.26 -0.20 10.23
C GLY A 13 -27.00 0.39 9.03
N ILE A 14 -26.36 1.31 8.35
CA ILE A 14 -26.96 2.05 7.22
C ILE A 14 -26.07 1.94 6.01
N TRP A 15 -26.66 1.54 4.87
CA TRP A 15 -25.99 1.59 3.59
C TRP A 15 -25.87 3.03 3.08
N MET A 16 -24.65 3.47 2.83
CA MET A 16 -24.33 4.76 2.26
C MET A 16 -23.70 4.59 0.88
N ARG A 17 -24.21 5.33 -0.11
CA ARG A 17 -23.60 5.35 -1.45
C ARG A 17 -22.39 6.29 -1.48
N LEU A 18 -21.34 5.90 -2.17
CA LEU A 18 -20.17 6.74 -2.42
C LEU A 18 -20.04 7.06 -3.93
N PRO A 19 -19.62 8.28 -4.27
CA PRO A 19 -19.36 9.40 -3.34
C PRO A 19 -20.65 9.91 -2.72
N ALA A 20 -20.58 10.30 -1.44
CA ALA A 20 -21.67 10.85 -0.67
C ALA A 20 -21.47 12.36 -0.45
N THR A 21 -22.55 13.12 -0.49
CA THR A 21 -22.52 14.53 -0.10
C THR A 21 -22.32 14.68 1.42
N LYS A 22 -21.96 15.89 1.84
CA LYS A 22 -21.83 16.20 3.27
C LYS A 22 -23.16 16.01 4.02
N GLU A 23 -24.25 16.40 3.38
CA GLU A 23 -25.62 16.29 3.92
C GLU A 23 -26.04 14.84 4.09
N GLU A 24 -25.81 13.98 3.09
CA GLU A 24 -26.09 12.54 3.17
C GLU A 24 -25.26 11.87 4.26
N ALA A 25 -23.99 12.17 4.33
CA ALA A 25 -23.09 11.62 5.34
C ALA A 25 -23.52 12.06 6.77
N GLU A 26 -23.90 13.31 6.94
CA GLU A 26 -24.38 13.83 8.22
C GLU A 26 -25.73 13.22 8.62
N GLN A 27 -26.61 12.95 7.66
CA GLN A 27 -27.85 12.24 7.91
C GLN A 27 -27.60 10.81 8.39
N VAL A 28 -26.70 10.07 7.73
CA VAL A 28 -26.30 8.72 8.17
C VAL A 28 -25.71 8.76 9.59
N ARG A 29 -24.83 9.73 9.87
CA ARG A 29 -24.23 9.89 11.19
C ARG A 29 -25.28 10.11 12.28
N ARG A 30 -26.24 11.04 12.06
CA ARG A 30 -27.31 11.31 13.01
C ARG A 30 -28.21 10.10 13.22
N SER A 31 -28.62 9.43 12.16
CA SER A 31 -29.47 8.24 12.26
C SER A 31 -28.78 7.12 13.06
N LEU A 32 -27.49 6.94 12.90
CA LEU A 32 -26.70 5.98 13.68
C LEU A 32 -26.56 6.42 15.16
N GLU A 33 -26.48 7.73 15.44
CA GLU A 33 -26.42 8.26 16.81
C GLU A 33 -27.76 8.09 17.52
N GLU A 34 -28.88 8.31 16.83
CA GLU A 34 -30.23 8.14 17.38
C GLU A 34 -30.56 6.67 17.66
N GLN A 35 -30.19 5.77 16.74
CA GLN A 35 -30.46 4.33 16.87
C GLN A 35 -29.55 3.67 17.91
N HIS A 36 -28.26 4.06 17.91
CA HIS A 36 -27.20 3.43 18.67
C HIS A 36 -26.26 4.47 19.29
N PRO A 37 -26.68 5.12 20.38
CA PRO A 37 -25.82 6.07 21.08
C PRO A 37 -24.54 5.40 21.58
N SER A 38 -23.39 5.89 21.10
CA SER A 38 -22.09 5.34 21.46
C SER A 38 -21.01 6.40 21.30
N VAL A 39 -19.99 6.35 22.14
CA VAL A 39 -18.78 7.17 22.01
C VAL A 39 -17.84 6.69 20.91
N MET A 40 -18.03 5.46 20.43
CA MET A 40 -17.23 4.88 19.36
C MET A 40 -17.64 5.44 18.00
N LEU A 41 -16.64 5.70 17.16
CA LEU A 41 -16.87 6.22 15.81
C LEU A 41 -17.46 5.13 14.90
N PRO A 42 -18.40 5.49 14.01
CA PRO A 42 -18.89 4.55 13.00
C PRO A 42 -17.81 4.12 12.03
N PHE A 43 -17.83 2.84 11.64
CA PHE A 43 -16.88 2.20 10.73
C PHE A 43 -17.58 1.42 9.63
N ILE A 44 -16.83 1.01 8.62
CA ILE A 44 -17.31 0.20 7.49
C ILE A 44 -17.47 -1.26 7.96
N GLY A 45 -18.68 -1.78 7.91
CA GLY A 45 -18.99 -3.19 8.22
C GLY A 45 -19.03 -4.10 7.00
N ALA A 46 -19.35 -3.54 5.81
CA ALA A 46 -19.34 -4.26 4.53
C ALA A 46 -19.18 -3.28 3.37
N VAL A 47 -18.75 -3.78 2.22
CA VAL A 47 -18.59 -3.01 0.97
C VAL A 47 -19.31 -3.73 -0.15
N ASP A 48 -20.05 -2.98 -0.95
CA ASP A 48 -20.66 -3.45 -2.21
C ASP A 48 -20.06 -2.66 -3.37
N SER A 49 -19.24 -3.33 -4.16
CA SER A 49 -18.52 -2.74 -5.30
C SER A 49 -18.24 -3.78 -6.39
N ASN A 50 -17.84 -3.30 -7.58
CA ASN A 50 -17.35 -4.16 -8.66
C ASN A 50 -15.97 -4.78 -8.39
N PHE A 51 -15.32 -4.38 -7.27
CA PHE A 51 -14.01 -4.87 -6.85
C PHE A 51 -14.16 -5.58 -5.51
N PRO A 52 -14.37 -6.91 -5.49
CA PRO A 52 -14.60 -7.67 -4.26
C PRO A 52 -13.47 -7.58 -3.25
N GLU A 53 -12.25 -7.36 -3.73
CA GLU A 53 -11.05 -7.24 -2.88
C GLU A 53 -11.12 -6.04 -1.91
N LEU A 54 -11.88 -4.99 -2.26
CA LEU A 54 -12.04 -3.80 -1.43
C LEU A 54 -12.74 -4.11 -0.11
N GLU A 55 -13.65 -5.08 -0.07
CA GLU A 55 -14.34 -5.45 1.16
C GLU A 55 -13.35 -5.85 2.25
N ASN A 56 -12.41 -6.73 1.92
CA ASN A 56 -11.40 -7.21 2.88
C ASN A 56 -10.43 -6.14 3.38
N ARG A 57 -10.38 -4.99 2.72
CA ARG A 57 -9.43 -3.91 3.05
C ARG A 57 -10.08 -2.72 3.73
N LEU A 58 -11.34 -2.44 3.39
CA LEU A 58 -12.06 -1.28 3.91
C LEU A 58 -12.92 -1.60 5.13
N VAL A 59 -13.26 -2.87 5.36
CA VAL A 59 -13.99 -3.27 6.58
C VAL A 59 -13.15 -2.93 7.80
N GLY A 60 -13.77 -2.22 8.75
CA GLY A 60 -13.11 -1.69 9.94
C GLY A 60 -12.61 -0.25 9.81
N GLU A 61 -12.53 0.31 8.58
CA GLU A 61 -12.15 1.72 8.42
C GLU A 61 -13.20 2.66 9.01
N ILE A 62 -12.73 3.68 9.74
CA ILE A 62 -13.59 4.72 10.33
C ILE A 62 -14.04 5.67 9.24
N VAL A 63 -15.36 5.86 9.11
CA VAL A 63 -15.95 6.69 8.05
C VAL A 63 -15.85 8.19 8.39
N PHE A 64 -16.10 8.55 9.64
CA PHE A 64 -16.01 9.93 10.12
C PHE A 64 -14.75 10.12 10.98
N PRO A 65 -14.09 11.25 10.92
CA PRO A 65 -14.44 12.60 10.50
C PRO A 65 -14.36 12.87 9.00
N ALA A 66 -14.72 14.07 8.58
CA ALA A 66 -14.85 14.49 7.18
C ALA A 66 -13.64 14.18 6.28
N LYS A 67 -12.42 14.14 6.84
CA LYS A 67 -11.20 13.78 6.10
C LYS A 67 -11.27 12.35 5.56
N ASN A 68 -11.76 11.41 6.36
CA ASN A 68 -11.87 10.01 5.95
C ASN A 68 -12.95 9.84 4.87
N LEU A 69 -14.12 10.48 5.08
CA LEU A 69 -15.17 10.52 4.07
C LEU A 69 -14.66 11.13 2.75
N GLY A 70 -13.87 12.19 2.81
CA GLY A 70 -13.26 12.80 1.62
C GLY A 70 -12.39 11.81 0.84
N ARG A 71 -11.56 11.01 1.52
CA ARG A 71 -10.73 9.96 0.90
C ARG A 71 -11.59 8.86 0.27
N LEU A 72 -12.60 8.39 0.99
CA LEU A 72 -13.53 7.37 0.48
C LEU A 72 -14.28 7.86 -0.76
N ASN A 73 -14.69 9.12 -0.78
CA ASN A 73 -15.33 9.75 -1.94
C ASN A 73 -14.38 9.83 -3.14
N GLN A 74 -13.16 10.33 -2.95
CA GLN A 74 -12.14 10.39 -4.00
C GLN A 74 -11.84 9.01 -4.57
N MET A 75 -11.70 8.00 -3.71
CA MET A 75 -11.50 6.63 -4.13
C MET A 75 -12.68 6.12 -4.97
N ALA A 76 -13.92 6.34 -4.50
CA ALA A 76 -15.11 5.90 -5.23
C ALA A 76 -15.28 6.63 -6.58
N GLU A 77 -14.91 7.90 -6.66
CA GLU A 77 -14.90 8.67 -7.93
C GLU A 77 -13.86 8.12 -8.89
N ARG A 78 -12.64 7.88 -8.43
CA ARG A 78 -11.57 7.34 -9.26
C ARG A 78 -11.89 5.93 -9.76
N LEU A 79 -12.37 5.04 -8.89
CA LEU A 79 -12.81 3.68 -9.27
C LEU A 79 -13.91 3.72 -10.34
N ARG A 80 -14.86 4.64 -10.23
CA ARG A 80 -15.94 4.79 -11.23
C ARG A 80 -15.46 5.35 -12.56
N SER A 81 -14.35 6.06 -12.59
CA SER A 81 -13.77 6.67 -13.80
C SER A 81 -12.82 5.75 -14.55
N LEU A 82 -12.48 4.57 -14.00
CA LEU A 82 -11.60 3.61 -14.67
C LEU A 82 -12.23 3.12 -15.97
N ASN A 83 -11.42 3.02 -17.02
CA ASN A 83 -11.77 2.28 -18.21
C ASN A 83 -11.38 0.80 -18.06
N GLY A 84 -11.75 -0.07 -18.99
CA GLY A 84 -11.52 -1.51 -18.87
C GLY A 84 -10.04 -1.91 -18.75
N GLU A 85 -9.11 -1.18 -19.39
CA GLU A 85 -7.68 -1.41 -19.23
C GLU A 85 -7.22 -1.00 -17.83
N GLU A 86 -7.60 0.20 -17.39
CA GLU A 86 -7.26 0.70 -16.04
C GLU A 86 -7.85 -0.20 -14.93
N GLU A 87 -9.02 -0.83 -15.14
CA GLU A 87 -9.59 -1.80 -14.21
C GLU A 87 -8.68 -3.03 -14.05
N MET A 88 -8.14 -3.57 -15.14
CA MET A 88 -7.20 -4.70 -15.11
C MET A 88 -5.88 -4.30 -14.44
N LEU A 89 -5.35 -3.12 -14.79
CA LEU A 89 -4.15 -2.58 -14.13
C LEU A 89 -4.38 -2.41 -12.63
N PHE A 90 -5.53 -1.88 -12.22
CA PHE A 90 -5.86 -1.70 -10.81
C PHE A 90 -6.00 -3.04 -10.07
N GLN A 91 -6.69 -4.04 -10.64
CA GLN A 91 -6.82 -5.37 -10.02
C GLN A 91 -5.45 -6.00 -9.78
N ALA A 92 -4.56 -5.94 -10.76
CA ALA A 92 -3.21 -6.46 -10.62
C ALA A 92 -2.37 -5.66 -9.61
N ALA A 93 -2.39 -4.34 -9.70
CA ALA A 93 -1.70 -3.45 -8.78
C ALA A 93 -2.18 -3.67 -7.33
N PHE A 94 -3.47 -3.83 -7.13
CA PHE A 94 -4.07 -4.11 -5.84
C PHE A 94 -3.59 -5.44 -5.23
N ARG A 95 -3.39 -6.46 -6.07
CA ARG A 95 -2.81 -7.76 -5.65
C ARG A 95 -1.34 -7.63 -5.29
N LEU A 96 -0.56 -6.92 -6.12
CA LEU A 96 0.89 -6.78 -5.96
C LEU A 96 1.27 -5.87 -4.78
N GLU A 97 0.57 -4.75 -4.60
CA GLU A 97 0.87 -3.77 -3.54
C GLU A 97 0.16 -4.11 -2.23
N ALA A 98 -0.89 -4.92 -2.27
CA ALA A 98 -1.70 -5.33 -1.12
C ALA A 98 -2.08 -4.14 -0.18
N PRO A 99 -2.69 -3.04 -0.68
CA PRO A 99 -2.99 -1.87 0.13
C PRO A 99 -3.98 -2.21 1.24
N TYR A 100 -3.80 -1.59 2.43
CA TYR A 100 -4.60 -1.88 3.62
C TYR A 100 -5.55 -0.75 4.02
N THR A 101 -5.40 0.44 3.44
CA THR A 101 -6.19 1.62 3.79
C THR A 101 -6.72 2.32 2.54
N ALA A 102 -7.80 3.11 2.69
CA ALA A 102 -8.33 3.92 1.59
C ALA A 102 -7.27 4.89 1.02
N GLU A 103 -6.34 5.37 1.84
CA GLU A 103 -5.24 6.23 1.40
C GLU A 103 -4.27 5.48 0.48
N GLN A 104 -3.85 4.27 0.86
CA GLN A 104 -2.98 3.42 0.03
C GLN A 104 -3.67 2.98 -1.26
N ILE A 105 -4.98 2.68 -1.20
CA ILE A 105 -5.76 2.36 -2.40
C ILE A 105 -5.80 3.55 -3.36
N LEU A 106 -5.98 4.76 -2.85
CA LEU A 106 -5.93 5.99 -3.65
C LEU A 106 -4.54 6.21 -4.26
N GLU A 107 -3.49 5.93 -3.52
CA GLU A 107 -2.11 6.01 -4.03
C GLU A 107 -1.91 5.01 -5.18
N THR A 108 -2.32 3.75 -5.01
CA THR A 108 -2.28 2.74 -6.07
C THR A 108 -3.05 3.19 -7.31
N LEU A 109 -4.27 3.73 -7.14
CA LEU A 109 -5.10 4.28 -8.21
C LEU A 109 -4.46 5.48 -8.92
N GLY A 110 -3.64 6.26 -8.21
CA GLY A 110 -2.90 7.40 -8.74
C GLY A 110 -1.68 7.02 -9.57
N HIS A 111 -1.22 5.77 -9.47
CA HIS A 111 0.04 5.30 -10.05
C HIS A 111 -0.13 4.07 -10.96
N LEU A 112 -1.27 3.95 -11.65
CA LEU A 112 -1.50 2.85 -12.60
C LEU A 112 -0.53 2.89 -13.80
N ASP A 113 0.05 4.04 -14.10
CA ASP A 113 1.11 4.23 -15.08
C ASP A 113 2.40 3.45 -14.78
N ARG A 114 2.59 3.01 -13.53
CA ARG A 114 3.70 2.13 -13.11
C ARG A 114 3.54 0.69 -13.57
N TYR A 115 2.41 0.36 -14.17
CA TYR A 115 2.10 -0.99 -14.64
C TYR A 115 1.92 -1.01 -16.14
N ARG A 116 2.10 -2.18 -16.75
CA ARG A 116 1.90 -2.43 -18.17
C ARG A 116 1.06 -3.68 -18.35
N LEU A 117 0.02 -3.58 -19.17
CA LEU A 117 -0.79 -4.72 -19.58
C LEU A 117 -0.19 -5.36 -20.84
N HIS A 118 -0.09 -6.67 -20.84
CA HIS A 118 0.27 -7.54 -21.96
C HIS A 118 -0.95 -8.41 -22.32
N PRO A 119 -1.85 -7.92 -23.16
CA PRO A 119 -3.09 -8.63 -23.49
C PRO A 119 -2.86 -9.93 -24.28
N GLU A 120 -1.69 -10.08 -24.89
CA GLU A 120 -1.26 -11.27 -25.60
C GLU A 120 -0.86 -12.44 -24.68
N ILE A 121 -0.70 -12.21 -23.40
CA ILE A 121 -0.28 -13.20 -22.40
C ILE A 121 -1.50 -13.57 -21.54
N GLY A 122 -2.24 -14.59 -21.96
CA GLY A 122 -3.47 -15.03 -21.27
C GLY A 122 -3.32 -16.32 -20.45
N SER A 123 -2.12 -16.93 -20.43
CA SER A 123 -1.88 -18.19 -19.72
C SER A 123 -0.51 -18.23 -19.05
N LEU A 124 -0.37 -19.13 -18.06
CA LEU A 124 0.93 -19.35 -17.40
C LEU A 124 2.00 -19.87 -18.37
N GLU A 125 1.61 -20.63 -19.38
CA GLU A 125 2.55 -21.11 -20.39
C GLU A 125 3.08 -19.95 -21.25
N GLU A 126 2.20 -19.07 -21.73
CA GLU A 126 2.58 -17.87 -22.49
C GLU A 126 3.44 -16.94 -21.63
N LEU A 127 3.09 -16.76 -20.37
CA LEU A 127 3.89 -16.00 -19.42
C LEU A 127 5.30 -16.60 -19.26
N GLY A 128 5.38 -17.92 -19.08
CA GLY A 128 6.68 -18.61 -18.98
C GLY A 128 7.52 -18.46 -20.22
N ARG A 129 6.93 -18.51 -21.42
CA ARG A 129 7.63 -18.25 -22.69
C ARG A 129 8.13 -16.81 -22.76
N TYR A 130 7.30 -15.85 -22.44
CA TYR A 130 7.64 -14.42 -22.41
C TYR A 130 8.82 -14.15 -21.46
N LEU A 131 8.76 -14.62 -20.23
CA LEU A 131 9.81 -14.41 -19.23
C LEU A 131 11.12 -15.13 -19.59
N SER A 132 11.02 -16.33 -20.19
CA SER A 132 12.21 -17.07 -20.65
C SER A 132 12.93 -16.36 -21.79
N GLN A 133 12.23 -15.63 -22.65
CA GLN A 133 12.84 -14.85 -23.72
C GLN A 133 13.60 -13.62 -23.20
N GLU A 134 13.10 -13.02 -22.10
CA GLU A 134 13.79 -11.89 -21.46
C GLU A 134 15.08 -12.31 -20.75
N GLU A 135 15.09 -13.49 -20.10
CA GLU A 135 16.19 -13.90 -19.21
C GLU A 135 17.26 -14.77 -19.87
N THR A 136 16.91 -15.50 -20.91
CA THR A 136 17.83 -16.48 -21.51
C THR A 136 18.28 -16.05 -22.90
N SER A 137 19.58 -15.90 -23.04
CA SER A 137 20.26 -16.02 -24.34
C SER A 137 19.84 -17.35 -24.97
N GLN A 138 19.00 -17.31 -25.96
CA GLN A 138 18.57 -18.36 -26.88
C GLN A 138 18.90 -19.81 -26.43
N LEU A 139 17.85 -20.49 -25.95
CA LEU A 139 17.89 -21.94 -25.78
C LEU A 139 18.38 -22.57 -27.09
N PRO A 140 19.31 -23.54 -27.07
CA PRO A 140 19.70 -24.27 -28.27
C PRO A 140 18.47 -24.83 -28.97
N GLU A 141 18.44 -24.73 -30.28
CA GLU A 141 17.36 -25.20 -31.13
C GLU A 141 16.98 -26.66 -30.80
N GLY A 142 15.73 -26.92 -30.55
CA GLY A 142 15.19 -28.22 -30.19
C GLY A 142 15.11 -28.55 -28.70
N LEU A 143 15.65 -27.72 -27.78
CA LEU A 143 15.48 -27.90 -26.33
C LEU A 143 14.21 -27.29 -25.80
N GLU A 144 13.53 -26.43 -26.54
CA GLU A 144 12.28 -25.76 -26.13
C GLU A 144 11.17 -26.73 -25.72
N VAL A 145 11.15 -27.92 -26.34
CA VAL A 145 10.12 -28.95 -26.05
C VAL A 145 10.27 -29.60 -24.66
N TYR A 146 11.41 -29.43 -24.02
CA TYR A 146 11.69 -29.95 -22.68
C TYR A 146 11.55 -28.91 -21.58
N VAL A 147 11.22 -27.67 -21.91
CA VAL A 147 11.05 -26.58 -20.93
C VAL A 147 9.65 -26.58 -20.36
N ASP A 148 9.52 -26.61 -19.05
CA ASP A 148 8.25 -26.41 -18.34
C ASP A 148 7.91 -24.92 -18.22
N TYR A 149 7.43 -24.33 -19.32
CA TYR A 149 7.02 -22.93 -19.35
C TYR A 149 5.89 -22.64 -18.36
N THR A 150 4.97 -23.55 -18.12
CA THR A 150 3.90 -23.38 -17.14
C THR A 150 4.47 -23.27 -15.72
N GLY A 151 5.47 -24.09 -15.40
CA GLY A 151 6.19 -24.03 -14.13
C GLY A 151 6.93 -22.70 -13.95
N ILE A 152 7.60 -22.22 -14.99
CA ILE A 152 8.30 -20.92 -15.01
C ILE A 152 7.28 -19.79 -14.77
N GLY A 153 6.19 -19.75 -15.53
CA GLY A 153 5.15 -18.74 -15.39
C GLY A 153 4.55 -18.71 -13.99
N ARG A 154 4.31 -19.88 -13.40
CA ARG A 154 3.78 -20.00 -12.03
C ARG A 154 4.73 -19.46 -10.96
N LEU A 155 6.02 -19.77 -11.08
CA LEU A 155 7.02 -19.34 -10.10
C LEU A 155 7.27 -17.81 -10.14
N GLN A 156 7.20 -17.22 -11.33
CA GLN A 156 7.56 -15.80 -11.50
C GLN A 156 6.36 -14.85 -11.54
N GLN A 157 5.14 -15.39 -11.62
CA GLN A 157 3.93 -14.57 -11.67
C GLN A 157 3.82 -13.60 -10.49
N GLU A 158 4.11 -14.07 -9.27
CA GLU A 158 3.92 -13.27 -8.04
C GLU A 158 5.04 -12.24 -7.81
N ASP A 159 6.22 -12.48 -8.37
CA ASP A 159 7.38 -11.60 -8.16
C ASP A 159 7.37 -10.37 -9.08
N ARG A 160 6.82 -10.49 -10.28
CA ARG A 160 6.93 -9.46 -11.32
C ARG A 160 5.62 -8.84 -11.73
N GLY A 161 4.52 -9.54 -11.58
CA GLY A 161 3.23 -9.10 -12.06
C GLY A 161 2.10 -10.03 -11.68
N TYR A 162 0.95 -9.86 -12.32
CA TYR A 162 -0.23 -10.64 -12.06
C TYR A 162 -0.99 -10.97 -13.35
N LEU A 163 -1.40 -12.22 -13.51
CA LEU A 163 -2.22 -12.67 -14.63
C LEU A 163 -3.70 -12.39 -14.32
N THR A 164 -4.30 -11.50 -15.11
CA THR A 164 -5.72 -11.15 -15.06
C THR A 164 -6.49 -11.89 -16.16
N GLU A 165 -7.82 -11.77 -16.17
CA GLU A 165 -8.65 -12.30 -17.29
C GLU A 165 -8.35 -11.61 -18.63
N GLY A 166 -7.84 -10.38 -18.62
CA GLY A 166 -7.53 -9.61 -19.82
C GLY A 166 -6.08 -9.63 -20.25
N GLY A 167 -5.21 -10.38 -19.54
CA GLY A 167 -3.79 -10.50 -19.86
C GLY A 167 -2.89 -10.41 -18.63
N TYR A 168 -1.59 -10.43 -18.86
CA TYR A 168 -0.58 -10.29 -17.83
C TYR A 168 -0.28 -8.80 -17.57
N VAL A 169 -0.28 -8.41 -16.31
CA VAL A 169 0.11 -7.07 -15.86
C VAL A 169 1.42 -7.15 -15.11
N GLU A 170 2.41 -6.41 -15.56
CA GLU A 170 3.71 -6.31 -14.90
C GLU A 170 3.98 -4.92 -14.35
N LYS A 171 4.81 -4.84 -13.30
CA LYS A 171 5.35 -3.59 -12.78
C LYS A 171 6.50 -3.12 -13.68
N ARG A 172 6.45 -1.88 -14.14
CA ARG A 172 7.45 -1.29 -15.04
C ARG A 172 8.78 -1.09 -14.32
N LYS A 173 9.84 -1.74 -14.79
CA LYS A 173 11.19 -1.67 -14.21
C LYS A 173 11.84 -0.29 -14.36
N ASP A 174 11.56 0.40 -15.47
CA ASP A 174 12.09 1.73 -15.81
C ASP A 174 11.70 2.82 -14.80
N LEU A 175 10.64 2.61 -14.02
CA LEU A 175 10.17 3.55 -12.99
C LEU A 175 10.60 3.16 -11.57
N VAL A 176 11.00 1.90 -11.33
CA VAL A 176 11.42 1.41 -10.01
C VAL A 176 12.83 1.90 -9.65
N GLU A 177 13.74 1.99 -10.63
CA GLU A 177 15.14 2.40 -10.39
C GLU A 177 15.28 3.86 -9.90
N HIS A 178 14.30 4.73 -10.17
CA HIS A 178 14.34 6.12 -9.73
C HIS A 178 13.80 6.36 -8.31
N THR A 179 13.03 5.45 -7.74
CA THR A 179 12.47 5.58 -6.38
C THR A 179 13.43 5.05 -5.32
N ASP A 180 14.16 3.96 -5.57
CA ASP A 180 15.11 3.39 -4.62
C ASP A 180 16.39 4.23 -4.45
N ALA A 181 16.80 5.00 -5.46
CA ALA A 181 17.95 5.89 -5.37
C ALA A 181 17.73 7.10 -4.43
N GLY A 182 16.48 7.48 -4.17
CA GLY A 182 16.11 8.61 -3.30
C GLY A 182 16.07 8.25 -1.81
N GLU A 183 15.65 7.05 -1.46
CA GLU A 183 15.50 6.66 -0.05
C GLU A 183 16.81 6.16 0.58
N GLY A 184 17.70 5.53 -0.18
CA GLY A 184 19.01 5.08 0.30
C GLY A 184 19.93 6.22 0.72
N GLN A 185 19.97 7.31 -0.05
CA GLN A 185 20.81 8.47 0.26
C GLN A 185 20.34 9.29 1.47
N ASN A 186 19.06 9.26 1.78
CA ASN A 186 18.52 9.98 2.94
C ASN A 186 18.72 9.19 4.25
N ARG A 187 18.83 7.87 4.21
CA ARG A 187 19.15 7.04 5.38
C ARG A 187 20.63 7.13 5.77
N GLU A 188 21.54 7.14 4.79
CA GLU A 188 22.97 7.29 5.07
C GLU A 188 23.32 8.68 5.62
N LYS A 189 22.77 9.76 5.04
CA LYS A 189 22.98 11.13 5.55
C LYS A 189 22.43 11.34 6.96
N LYS A 190 21.32 10.68 7.32
CA LYS A 190 20.73 10.78 8.66
C LYS A 190 21.59 10.04 9.70
N SER A 191 22.15 8.86 9.34
CA SER A 191 23.03 8.09 10.23
C SER A 191 24.40 8.75 10.44
N GLU A 192 24.95 9.46 9.45
CA GLU A 192 26.20 10.22 9.59
C GLU A 192 26.02 11.47 10.43
N THR A 193 24.88 12.15 10.33
CA THR A 193 24.59 13.34 11.12
C THR A 193 24.37 13.00 12.60
N GLU A 194 23.71 11.88 12.89
CA GLU A 194 23.51 11.39 14.27
C GLU A 194 24.83 10.93 14.89
N LYS A 195 25.70 10.23 14.16
CA LYS A 195 27.04 9.83 14.63
C LYS A 195 27.97 11.03 14.90
N ARG A 196 27.89 12.11 14.10
CA ARG A 196 28.65 13.34 14.35
C ARG A 196 28.20 14.06 15.61
N GLN A 197 26.90 14.11 15.87
CA GLN A 197 26.38 14.77 17.08
C GLN A 197 26.70 13.98 18.37
N GLU A 198 26.80 12.66 18.28
CA GLU A 198 27.20 11.83 19.44
C GLU A 198 28.69 11.93 19.78
N THR A 199 29.55 12.04 18.76
CA THR A 199 31.00 12.24 18.96
C THR A 199 31.34 13.64 19.50
N GLU A 200 30.60 14.68 19.11
CA GLU A 200 30.80 16.03 19.70
C GLU A 200 30.31 16.13 21.14
N LYS A 201 29.26 15.41 21.52
CA LYS A 201 28.82 15.37 22.94
C LYS A 201 29.74 14.61 23.87
N THR A 202 30.50 13.63 23.38
CA THR A 202 31.49 12.88 24.18
C THR A 202 32.81 13.61 24.30
N ALA A 203 33.20 14.40 23.31
CA ALA A 203 34.44 15.20 23.38
C ALA A 203 34.35 16.41 24.34
N GLY A 204 33.14 16.95 24.56
CA GLY A 204 32.92 18.10 25.46
C GLY A 204 32.87 17.76 26.96
N ARG A 205 32.94 16.50 27.37
CA ARG A 205 32.81 16.09 28.79
C ARG A 205 34.11 15.80 29.53
N ASN A 206 35.28 15.93 28.88
CA ASN A 206 36.55 15.52 29.45
C ASN A 206 37.56 16.67 29.77
N HIS A 207 37.06 17.91 29.95
CA HIS A 207 37.90 19.01 30.47
C HIS A 207 37.26 19.55 31.73
N GLY A 208 37.74 19.08 32.88
CA GLY A 208 37.37 19.63 34.18
C GLY A 208 37.65 18.70 35.37
N ARG A 209 38.87 18.20 35.51
CA ARG A 209 39.37 17.72 36.80
C ARG A 209 40.73 18.32 37.06
N ASP A 210 40.72 19.34 37.87
CA ASP A 210 41.88 19.96 38.49
C ASP A 210 42.32 19.12 39.72
N PRO A 211 43.58 18.73 39.86
CA PRO A 211 44.09 18.04 41.07
C PRO A 211 44.78 19.06 42.00
N GLY A 212 44.26 19.24 43.19
CA GLY A 212 45.01 19.94 44.19
C GLY A 212 44.20 20.45 45.35
N LYS A 213 44.23 19.72 46.45
CA LYS A 213 44.81 20.20 47.74
C LYS A 213 44.59 19.18 48.86
N SER A 214 45.71 18.68 49.31
CA SER A 214 45.88 18.03 50.61
C SER A 214 45.68 19.03 51.74
N GLY A 215 45.20 18.57 52.88
CA GLY A 215 45.17 19.35 54.13
C GLY A 215 44.47 18.62 55.26
N ASP A 216 45.27 17.85 56.02
CA ASP A 216 45.29 17.66 57.44
C ASP A 216 44.05 17.53 58.33
N LEU A 217 44.02 16.37 59.00
CA LEU A 217 44.03 16.11 60.47
C LEU A 217 43.19 17.02 61.39
N HIS A 218 42.29 16.45 62.19
CA HIS A 218 42.32 16.24 63.62
C HIS A 218 41.05 15.58 64.19
N ILE A 219 41.21 14.48 64.80
CA ILE A 219 40.89 13.92 66.12
C ILE A 219 39.88 14.76 66.96
N HIS A 220 38.72 14.19 67.25
CA HIS A 220 38.21 13.83 68.59
C HIS A 220 36.95 12.95 68.46
#